data_2c73fedc9329bea81e400a2f05ba47db
#
_entry.id   2c73fedc9329bea81e400a2f05ba47db
#
_cell.length_a   1.000
_cell.length_b   1.000
_cell.length_c   1.000
_cell.angle_alpha   90.00
_cell.angle_beta   90.00
_cell.angle_gamma   90.00
#
_symmetry.space_group_name_H-M   'P 1'
#
loop_
_entity.id
_entity.type
_entity.pdbx_description
1 polymer ?
#
loop_
_entity_poly.entity_id
_entity_poly.type
_entity_poly.pdbx_seq_one_letter_code
_entity_poly.pdbx_strand_id
1 'polypeptide(L)'
;MLCDNCHERPASIHLYTNVNGQDREISLCQQCYQELKNQQGQNNSMNNNNAFFGDFDDLFNALNNNNNEQNNPQGHNPRMQMGGGRRGGNNGGQKSLLDQYGTDLTDLAKKGKIDPVIGRDKEIARVIEILNRRTKNNPVLIGEAGVGKTAVVEGLAQQIVDGSVPAKLQDKRIISLNMVSMVQGTGIRGQFEQRMQQLIKELEQNDNIILFIDEIHELVGAGNAEGGMDAGNIIKPALARGDFQLIGATTIKEYRNIEKDSALARRFQPVEVKEPTTEETIKILQGIRKRYEDYHHVHYTDESIQAAVDLSSRYIQDRFLPDKAIDLLDEAGSRMNLTIPYVDSEKIKERLDAAESLKQDALKNEDYEKAAYYRDQIEKYEKLKDQKVDPDQTPKITEKIMNKIVEEKTNIPVGDLQKQEETQLKNLATDLKDNVIGQNKAVETVARAIRRNRVGFNKSGRPIGSFLFVGPTGVGKTELAKQLAKQIFGTEDAMIRFDMSEYMETILCI
;
A
#
# COMPACT_ATOMS: atom_id res chain seq x y z
N MET A 1 47.24 -16.11 -10.62
CA MET A 1 46.45 -15.22 -11.45
C MET A 1 47.19 -13.91 -11.60
N LEU A 2 47.11 -13.23 -12.73
CA LEU A 2 47.65 -11.89 -12.92
C LEU A 2 46.69 -10.86 -12.37
N CYS A 3 47.15 -9.67 -12.00
CA CYS A 3 46.36 -8.58 -11.46
C CYS A 3 45.37 -8.08 -12.52
N ASP A 4 44.10 -7.95 -12.17
CA ASP A 4 43.03 -7.51 -13.07
C ASP A 4 43.16 -6.05 -13.52
N ASN A 5 43.99 -5.25 -12.82
CA ASN A 5 44.21 -3.83 -13.17
C ASN A 5 45.42 -3.63 -14.08
N CYS A 6 46.59 -4.18 -13.75
CA CYS A 6 47.82 -3.93 -14.54
C CYS A 6 48.15 -5.10 -15.51
N HIS A 7 47.61 -6.26 -15.37
CA HIS A 7 47.81 -7.47 -16.15
C HIS A 7 49.30 -7.96 -16.26
N GLU A 8 50.21 -7.33 -15.53
CA GLU A 8 51.62 -7.61 -15.59
C GLU A 8 52.16 -8.36 -14.36
N ARG A 9 51.56 -8.14 -13.19
CA ARG A 9 52.06 -8.65 -11.92
C ARG A 9 51.15 -9.69 -11.32
N PRO A 10 51.70 -10.61 -10.52
CA PRO A 10 50.86 -11.62 -9.85
C PRO A 10 49.95 -10.93 -8.80
N ALA A 11 48.67 -11.29 -8.80
CA ALA A 11 47.70 -10.84 -7.83
C ALA A 11 48.01 -11.47 -6.46
N SER A 12 48.00 -10.64 -5.42
CA SER A 12 48.22 -11.02 -4.02
C SER A 12 47.05 -10.66 -3.09
N ILE A 13 46.08 -9.93 -3.58
CA ILE A 13 44.90 -9.47 -2.83
C ILE A 13 43.65 -9.83 -3.63
N HIS A 14 42.74 -10.57 -2.99
CA HIS A 14 41.48 -11.00 -3.58
C HIS A 14 40.33 -10.29 -2.86
N LEU A 15 39.53 -9.52 -3.59
CA LEU A 15 38.37 -8.80 -3.08
C LEU A 15 37.11 -9.47 -3.62
N TYR A 16 36.21 -9.84 -2.72
CA TYR A 16 34.91 -10.45 -3.06
C TYR A 16 33.84 -9.39 -2.93
N THR A 17 33.08 -9.18 -3.98
CA THR A 17 31.99 -8.22 -4.02
C THR A 17 30.71 -8.85 -4.54
N ASN A 18 29.57 -8.52 -3.95
CA ASN A 18 28.26 -8.93 -4.42
C ASN A 18 27.57 -7.74 -5.09
N VAL A 19 27.46 -7.78 -6.41
CA VAL A 19 26.78 -6.73 -7.21
C VAL A 19 25.57 -7.36 -7.88
N ASN A 20 24.39 -6.87 -7.57
CA ASN A 20 23.11 -7.35 -8.09
C ASN A 20 22.86 -8.87 -7.90
N GLY A 21 23.31 -9.43 -6.74
CA GLY A 21 23.11 -10.85 -6.44
C GLY A 21 24.10 -11.81 -7.12
N GLN A 22 25.13 -11.29 -7.79
CA GLN A 22 26.24 -12.08 -8.35
C GLN A 22 27.51 -11.77 -7.59
N ASP A 23 28.16 -12.82 -7.04
CA ASP A 23 29.47 -12.71 -6.41
C ASP A 23 30.55 -12.58 -7.49
N ARG A 24 31.34 -11.52 -7.42
CA ARG A 24 32.51 -11.31 -8.29
C ARG A 24 33.77 -11.21 -7.45
N GLU A 25 34.81 -11.86 -7.91
CA GLU A 25 36.14 -11.80 -7.33
C GLU A 25 37.02 -10.89 -8.21
N ILE A 26 37.68 -9.91 -7.58
CA ILE A 26 38.64 -9.00 -8.21
C ILE A 26 40.01 -9.28 -7.59
N SER A 27 41.01 -9.61 -8.40
CA SER A 27 42.35 -9.99 -7.96
C SER A 27 43.34 -8.88 -8.29
N LEU A 28 43.94 -8.26 -7.28
CA LEU A 28 44.83 -7.11 -7.43
C LEU A 28 46.25 -7.43 -6.91
N CYS A 29 47.29 -6.83 -7.55
CA CYS A 29 48.62 -6.81 -6.98
C CYS A 29 48.74 -5.73 -5.89
N GLN A 30 49.72 -5.86 -5.01
CA GLN A 30 49.90 -4.98 -3.85
C GLN A 30 50.12 -3.51 -4.22
N GLN A 31 50.72 -3.22 -5.37
CA GLN A 31 50.93 -1.86 -5.83
C GLN A 31 49.65 -1.22 -6.36
N CYS A 32 48.90 -1.91 -7.19
CA CYS A 32 47.61 -1.42 -7.69
C CYS A 32 46.60 -1.22 -6.55
N TYR A 33 46.61 -2.09 -5.55
CA TYR A 33 45.80 -1.92 -4.35
C TYR A 33 46.19 -0.66 -3.53
N GLN A 34 47.53 -0.39 -3.39
CA GLN A 34 48.00 0.81 -2.69
C GLN A 34 47.73 2.09 -3.47
N GLU A 35 47.86 2.10 -4.80
CA GLU A 35 47.51 3.22 -5.65
C GLU A 35 46.04 3.58 -5.56
N LEU A 36 45.16 2.61 -5.59
CA LEU A 36 43.72 2.78 -5.39
C LEU A 36 43.40 3.35 -4.00
N LYS A 37 44.07 2.84 -2.96
CA LYS A 37 43.91 3.34 -1.58
C LYS A 37 44.44 4.78 -1.40
N ASN A 38 45.50 5.14 -2.09
CA ASN A 38 46.10 6.50 -2.03
C ASN A 38 45.28 7.52 -2.83
N GLN A 39 44.60 7.14 -3.91
CA GLN A 39 43.67 8.01 -4.63
C GLN A 39 42.44 8.35 -3.79
N GLN A 40 41.94 7.42 -2.94
CA GLN A 40 40.90 7.71 -1.95
C GLN A 40 41.34 8.67 -0.82
N GLY A 41 42.65 8.69 -0.49
CA GLY A 41 43.15 9.50 0.61
C GLY A 41 43.29 11.01 0.31
N GLN A 42 43.26 11.44 -0.96
CA GLN A 42 43.40 12.85 -1.34
C GLN A 42 42.09 13.63 -1.47
N ASN A 43 40.93 12.94 -1.50
CA ASN A 43 39.61 13.58 -1.59
C ASN A 43 38.85 13.68 -0.26
N ASN A 44 39.42 13.25 0.86
CA ASN A 44 38.75 13.30 2.15
C ASN A 44 39.57 14.12 3.18
N SER A 45 39.46 15.43 3.11
CA SER A 45 39.65 16.30 4.25
C SER A 45 38.30 16.66 4.82
N MET A 46 37.97 16.03 5.93
CA MET A 46 36.86 16.20 6.88
C MET A 46 35.75 15.17 6.86
N ASN A 47 35.73 14.44 7.97
CA ASN A 47 34.69 13.72 8.71
C ASN A 47 34.57 12.20 8.55
N ASN A 48 35.29 11.57 9.47
CA ASN A 48 34.87 10.55 10.44
C ASN A 48 33.95 9.39 10.00
N ASN A 49 34.57 8.19 10.02
CA ASN A 49 34.03 6.88 10.37
C ASN A 49 32.80 6.33 9.63
N ASN A 50 33.07 5.27 8.89
CA ASN A 50 32.13 4.32 8.28
C ASN A 50 31.65 4.57 6.85
N ALA A 51 32.57 4.79 5.91
CA ALA A 51 32.28 4.66 4.49
C ALA A 51 33.18 3.58 3.86
N PHE A 52 33.00 2.31 4.22
CA PHE A 52 33.75 1.20 3.58
C PHE A 52 32.95 0.47 2.49
N PHE A 53 31.68 0.83 2.24
CA PHE A 53 30.81 0.09 1.32
C PHE A 53 30.00 0.93 0.32
N GLY A 54 30.33 2.21 0.09
CA GLY A 54 29.49 3.13 -0.69
C GLY A 54 29.92 3.43 -2.14
N ASP A 55 31.17 3.21 -2.56
CA ASP A 55 31.71 3.73 -3.83
C ASP A 55 32.30 2.69 -4.78
N PHE A 56 31.73 1.50 -4.85
CA PHE A 56 32.20 0.47 -5.78
C PHE A 56 31.78 0.72 -7.24
N ASP A 57 30.66 1.38 -7.48
CA ASP A 57 30.23 1.74 -8.83
C ASP A 57 31.11 2.81 -9.47
N ASP A 58 31.63 3.77 -8.68
CA ASP A 58 32.59 4.78 -9.14
C ASP A 58 33.96 4.16 -9.42
N LEU A 59 34.39 3.17 -8.65
CA LEU A 59 35.61 2.41 -8.90
C LEU A 59 35.52 1.61 -10.19
N PHE A 60 34.38 1.03 -10.49
CA PHE A 60 34.16 0.25 -11.71
C PHE A 60 34.10 1.12 -12.97
N ASN A 61 33.50 2.32 -12.87
CA ASN A 61 33.51 3.30 -13.93
C ASN A 61 34.91 3.89 -14.20
N ALA A 62 35.72 4.08 -13.15
CA ALA A 62 37.12 4.53 -13.29
C ALA A 62 38.03 3.48 -13.96
N LEU A 63 37.80 2.19 -13.70
CA LEU A 63 38.55 1.09 -14.33
C LEU A 63 38.14 0.84 -15.79
N ASN A 64 36.89 1.13 -16.15
CA ASN A 64 36.39 0.92 -17.52
C ASN A 64 36.71 2.09 -18.46
N ASN A 65 37.03 3.27 -17.92
CA ASN A 65 37.32 4.48 -18.70
C ASN A 65 38.79 4.62 -19.11
N ASN A 66 39.68 3.76 -18.59
CA ASN A 66 41.11 3.85 -18.86
C ASN A 66 41.57 3.16 -20.16
N ASN A 67 40.63 2.63 -20.96
CA ASN A 67 40.96 1.95 -22.24
C ASN A 67 40.80 2.81 -23.50
N ASN A 68 40.59 4.13 -23.40
CA ASN A 68 40.32 4.94 -24.60
C ASN A 68 41.01 6.33 -24.63
N GLU A 69 42.27 6.45 -24.19
CA GLU A 69 43.05 7.66 -24.50
C GLU A 69 44.51 7.32 -24.85
N GLN A 70 44.73 7.10 -26.15
CA GLN A 70 46.03 7.36 -26.79
C GLN A 70 45.87 8.53 -27.76
N ASN A 71 46.77 9.53 -27.58
CA ASN A 71 47.17 10.64 -28.48
C ASN A 71 46.54 12.03 -28.23
N ASN A 72 47.18 12.93 -27.58
CA ASN A 72 48.09 13.91 -28.17
C ASN A 72 48.66 14.90 -27.14
N PRO A 73 49.96 15.27 -27.20
CA PRO A 73 50.56 16.22 -26.26
C PRO A 73 50.72 17.61 -26.92
N GLN A 74 50.25 18.64 -26.25
CA GLN A 74 50.91 19.98 -26.31
C GLN A 74 50.25 20.95 -25.31
N GLY A 75 51.12 21.54 -24.52
CA GLY A 75 50.83 22.45 -23.44
C GLY A 75 50.30 23.81 -23.88
N HIS A 76 49.72 24.47 -22.90
CA HIS A 76 49.93 25.92 -22.64
C HIS A 76 49.26 26.29 -21.32
N ASN A 77 50.04 26.78 -20.38
CA ASN A 77 49.56 27.57 -19.25
C ASN A 77 49.07 28.94 -19.76
N PRO A 78 48.01 29.46 -19.18
CA PRO A 78 48.06 30.88 -18.81
C PRO A 78 47.53 31.20 -17.42
N ARG A 79 48.36 31.79 -16.68
CA ARG A 79 48.30 32.97 -15.81
C ARG A 79 46.91 33.46 -15.34
N MET A 80 46.79 33.55 -14.00
CA MET A 80 45.79 34.27 -13.23
C MET A 80 45.42 35.63 -13.81
N GLN A 81 44.13 35.91 -13.85
CA GLN A 81 43.60 37.26 -13.83
C GLN A 81 42.39 37.30 -12.88
N MET A 82 42.54 38.03 -11.77
CA MET A 82 41.47 38.42 -10.86
C MET A 82 40.47 39.32 -11.59
N GLY A 83 39.21 38.93 -11.56
CA GLY A 83 38.09 39.76 -11.97
C GLY A 83 36.88 39.43 -11.12
N GLY A 84 36.50 40.35 -10.23
CA GLY A 84 35.35 40.21 -9.35
C GLY A 84 34.05 40.16 -10.15
N GLY A 85 33.18 39.23 -9.83
CA GLY A 85 31.86 39.08 -10.45
C GLY A 85 30.95 38.18 -9.63
N ARG A 86 30.06 38.80 -8.92
CA ARG A 86 28.77 38.34 -8.40
C ARG A 86 28.63 36.83 -8.03
N ARG A 87 28.62 36.60 -6.75
CA ARG A 87 28.12 35.42 -6.07
C ARG A 87 26.66 35.14 -6.52
N GLY A 88 26.46 34.28 -7.50
CA GLY A 88 25.26 33.50 -7.65
C GLY A 88 25.44 32.29 -6.74
N GLY A 89 24.77 32.28 -5.62
CA GLY A 89 24.80 31.15 -4.69
C GLY A 89 24.21 29.91 -5.34
N ASN A 90 25.05 28.99 -5.76
CA ASN A 90 24.66 27.62 -6.00
C ASN A 90 24.77 26.91 -4.63
N ASN A 91 23.71 27.08 -3.84
CA ASN A 91 23.50 26.30 -2.64
C ASN A 91 23.20 24.85 -3.10
N GLY A 92 24.22 24.02 -3.13
CA GLY A 92 24.06 22.57 -3.05
C GLY A 92 23.47 22.26 -1.67
N GLY A 93 22.19 22.58 -1.49
CA GLY A 93 21.48 22.39 -0.24
C GLY A 93 21.43 20.91 0.09
N GLN A 94 21.91 20.52 1.27
CA GLN A 94 21.49 19.30 1.92
C GLN A 94 19.97 19.20 1.77
N LYS A 95 19.48 18.14 1.14
CA LYS A 95 18.03 17.90 1.05
C LYS A 95 17.46 17.96 2.46
N SER A 96 16.41 18.73 2.65
CA SER A 96 15.69 18.81 3.91
C SER A 96 15.30 17.39 4.37
N LEU A 97 15.29 17.14 5.69
CA LEU A 97 14.81 15.85 6.20
C LEU A 97 13.36 15.59 5.78
N LEU A 98 12.55 16.64 5.69
CA LEU A 98 11.18 16.55 5.18
C LEU A 98 11.13 16.10 3.72
N ASP A 99 12.09 16.52 2.88
CA ASP A 99 12.15 16.06 1.48
C ASP A 99 12.72 14.64 1.35
N GLN A 100 13.50 14.19 2.33
CA GLN A 100 14.13 12.87 2.32
C GLN A 100 13.20 11.77 2.86
N TYR A 101 12.45 12.05 3.92
CA TYR A 101 11.61 11.08 4.64
C TYR A 101 10.11 11.39 4.58
N GLY A 102 9.73 12.52 3.98
CA GLY A 102 8.38 12.97 3.84
C GLY A 102 7.87 12.90 2.40
N THR A 103 6.56 12.68 2.25
CA THR A 103 5.86 12.77 0.98
C THR A 103 4.92 13.98 1.04
N ASP A 104 5.10 14.95 0.13
CA ASP A 104 4.22 16.13 0.04
C ASP A 104 2.90 15.76 -0.63
N LEU A 105 1.84 15.60 0.16
CA LEU A 105 0.50 15.30 -0.33
C LEU A 105 -0.09 16.46 -1.15
N THR A 106 0.24 17.70 -0.78
CA THR A 106 -0.24 18.88 -1.52
C THR A 106 0.38 18.97 -2.91
N ASP A 107 1.65 18.58 -3.06
CA ASP A 107 2.31 18.50 -4.37
C ASP A 107 1.75 17.33 -5.21
N LEU A 108 1.46 16.20 -4.59
CA LEU A 108 0.78 15.08 -5.25
C LEU A 108 -0.62 15.47 -5.72
N ALA A 109 -1.37 16.24 -4.92
CA ALA A 109 -2.68 16.78 -5.29
C ALA A 109 -2.57 17.69 -6.52
N LYS A 110 -1.60 18.63 -6.53
CA LYS A 110 -1.33 19.52 -7.67
C LYS A 110 -1.02 18.75 -8.96
N LYS A 111 -0.33 17.63 -8.83
CA LYS A 111 0.02 16.75 -9.96
C LYS A 111 -1.12 15.80 -10.38
N GLY A 112 -2.28 15.87 -9.73
CA GLY A 112 -3.42 14.97 -9.99
C GLY A 112 -3.15 13.49 -9.68
N LYS A 113 -2.19 13.20 -8.79
CA LYS A 113 -1.81 11.83 -8.43
C LYS A 113 -2.59 11.26 -7.24
N ILE A 114 -3.38 12.10 -6.56
CA ILE A 114 -4.25 11.68 -5.45
C ILE A 114 -5.59 11.21 -6.01
N ASP A 115 -6.14 10.15 -5.45
CA ASP A 115 -7.46 9.66 -5.80
C ASP A 115 -8.56 10.63 -5.34
N PRO A 116 -9.67 10.75 -6.10
CA PRO A 116 -10.78 11.60 -5.69
C PRO A 116 -11.37 11.08 -4.37
N VAL A 117 -11.44 11.94 -3.37
CA VAL A 117 -11.99 11.60 -2.06
C VAL A 117 -13.49 11.88 -2.05
N ILE A 118 -14.28 10.84 -1.79
CA ILE A 118 -15.73 10.88 -1.87
C ILE A 118 -16.33 10.52 -0.52
N GLY A 119 -17.34 11.27 -0.09
CA GLY A 119 -18.14 10.97 1.10
C GLY A 119 -17.46 11.23 2.43
N ARG A 120 -16.35 12.01 2.46
CA ARG A 120 -15.62 12.39 3.67
C ARG A 120 -15.68 13.89 3.98
N ASP A 121 -16.63 14.61 3.39
CA ASP A 121 -16.74 16.07 3.52
C ASP A 121 -16.91 16.51 4.98
N LYS A 122 -17.63 15.74 5.79
CA LYS A 122 -17.89 16.06 7.21
C LYS A 122 -16.63 15.95 8.05
N GLU A 123 -15.87 14.87 7.84
CA GLU A 123 -14.61 14.61 8.54
C GLU A 123 -13.55 15.64 8.12
N ILE A 124 -13.45 15.95 6.83
CA ILE A 124 -12.54 16.99 6.31
C ILE A 124 -12.91 18.36 6.89
N ALA A 125 -14.18 18.76 6.85
CA ALA A 125 -14.63 20.00 7.45
C ALA A 125 -14.30 20.09 8.95
N ARG A 126 -14.45 18.96 9.68
CA ARG A 126 -14.10 18.89 11.10
C ARG A 126 -12.59 19.01 11.33
N VAL A 127 -11.77 18.42 10.49
CA VAL A 127 -10.30 18.59 10.55
C VAL A 127 -9.91 20.04 10.29
N ILE A 128 -10.51 20.70 9.29
CA ILE A 128 -10.31 22.13 9.00
C ILE A 128 -10.68 23.01 10.21
N GLU A 129 -11.83 22.75 10.84
CA GLU A 129 -12.24 23.48 12.05
C GLU A 129 -11.21 23.35 13.16
N ILE A 130 -10.69 22.13 13.41
CA ILE A 130 -9.71 21.86 14.46
C ILE A 130 -8.39 22.56 14.15
N LEU A 131 -7.87 22.46 12.92
CA LEU A 131 -6.64 23.13 12.49
C LEU A 131 -6.72 24.65 12.62
N ASN A 132 -7.90 25.22 12.50
CA ASN A 132 -8.13 26.67 12.64
C ASN A 132 -8.23 27.15 14.08
N ARG A 133 -8.32 26.26 15.06
CA ARG A 133 -8.41 26.61 16.50
C ARG A 133 -7.12 27.22 17.02
N ARG A 134 -7.23 27.97 18.10
CA ARG A 134 -6.08 28.55 18.81
C ARG A 134 -5.34 27.50 19.67
N THR A 135 -6.09 26.60 20.30
CA THR A 135 -5.60 25.53 21.15
C THR A 135 -6.26 24.23 20.76
N LYS A 136 -5.63 23.08 21.03
CA LYS A 136 -6.07 21.76 20.58
C LYS A 136 -6.27 21.74 19.06
N ASN A 137 -5.30 22.28 18.34
CA ASN A 137 -5.32 22.44 16.88
C ASN A 137 -4.66 21.28 16.12
N ASN A 138 -4.43 20.15 16.79
CA ASN A 138 -3.88 18.93 16.19
C ASN A 138 -4.99 17.86 16.14
N PRO A 139 -5.63 17.63 14.98
CA PRO A 139 -6.62 16.57 14.84
C PRO A 139 -5.96 15.19 14.83
N VAL A 140 -6.61 14.21 15.45
CA VAL A 140 -6.25 12.80 15.34
C VAL A 140 -7.44 12.05 14.76
N LEU A 141 -7.26 11.47 13.58
CA LEU A 141 -8.24 10.63 12.90
C LEU A 141 -8.27 9.26 13.57
N ILE A 142 -9.42 8.88 14.10
CA ILE A 142 -9.59 7.64 14.85
C ILE A 142 -10.59 6.76 14.11
N GLY A 143 -10.21 5.52 13.85
CA GLY A 143 -11.07 4.56 13.18
C GLY A 143 -10.35 3.25 12.93
N GLU A 144 -11.08 2.23 12.56
CA GLU A 144 -10.51 0.92 12.22
C GLU A 144 -9.59 1.00 10.98
N ALA A 145 -8.76 -0.03 10.78
CA ALA A 145 -7.91 -0.10 9.59
C ALA A 145 -8.78 -0.21 8.33
N GLY A 146 -8.41 0.51 7.25
CA GLY A 146 -9.13 0.44 5.97
C GLY A 146 -10.39 1.29 5.87
N VAL A 147 -10.79 2.07 6.91
CA VAL A 147 -11.97 2.95 6.81
C VAL A 147 -11.71 4.25 6.03
N GLY A 148 -10.47 4.50 5.58
CA GLY A 148 -10.11 5.68 4.78
C GLY A 148 -9.65 6.89 5.59
N LYS A 149 -8.91 6.69 6.70
CA LYS A 149 -8.32 7.79 7.48
C LYS A 149 -7.36 8.63 6.64
N THR A 150 -6.48 7.99 5.88
CA THR A 150 -5.51 8.65 4.99
C THR A 150 -6.21 9.44 3.89
N ALA A 151 -7.33 8.91 3.33
CA ALA A 151 -8.14 9.59 2.34
C ALA A 151 -8.70 10.94 2.85
N VAL A 152 -9.05 11.07 4.14
CA VAL A 152 -9.47 12.34 4.72
C VAL A 152 -8.37 13.41 4.63
N VAL A 153 -7.10 13.01 4.83
CA VAL A 153 -5.95 13.93 4.75
C VAL A 153 -5.64 14.28 3.29
N GLU A 154 -5.75 13.31 2.40
CA GLU A 154 -5.62 13.51 0.95
C GLU A 154 -6.69 14.46 0.41
N GLY A 155 -7.95 14.30 0.87
CA GLY A 155 -9.05 15.21 0.54
C GLY A 155 -8.81 16.62 1.08
N LEU A 156 -8.23 16.75 2.27
CA LEU A 156 -7.83 18.06 2.78
C LEU A 156 -6.72 18.69 1.91
N ALA A 157 -5.72 17.89 1.48
CA ALA A 157 -4.68 18.39 0.58
C ALA A 157 -5.27 18.86 -0.76
N GLN A 158 -6.24 18.13 -1.30
CA GLN A 158 -6.97 18.54 -2.50
C GLN A 158 -7.72 19.85 -2.30
N GLN A 159 -8.46 20.02 -1.19
CA GLN A 159 -9.18 21.27 -0.88
C GLN A 159 -8.25 22.46 -0.66
N ILE A 160 -7.04 22.25 -0.14
CA ILE A 160 -6.01 23.30 -0.05
C ILE A 160 -5.57 23.75 -1.44
N VAL A 161 -5.33 22.80 -2.36
CA VAL A 161 -4.93 23.10 -3.74
C VAL A 161 -6.04 23.82 -4.50
N ASP A 162 -7.28 23.40 -4.31
CA ASP A 162 -8.46 24.00 -4.94
C ASP A 162 -8.85 25.37 -4.32
N GLY A 163 -8.17 25.77 -3.24
CA GLY A 163 -8.47 27.03 -2.53
C GLY A 163 -9.78 27.01 -1.74
N SER A 164 -10.38 25.83 -1.54
CA SER A 164 -11.67 25.65 -0.86
C SER A 164 -11.56 25.61 0.67
N VAL A 165 -10.47 26.13 1.23
CA VAL A 165 -10.18 26.18 2.67
C VAL A 165 -10.10 27.62 3.17
N PRO A 166 -10.28 27.88 4.49
CA PRO A 166 -10.09 29.22 5.06
C PRO A 166 -8.70 29.80 4.76
N ALA A 167 -8.59 31.13 4.62
CA ALA A 167 -7.37 31.84 4.24
C ALA A 167 -6.13 31.41 5.05
N LYS A 168 -6.30 31.09 6.34
CA LYS A 168 -5.21 30.61 7.21
C LYS A 168 -4.56 29.30 6.73
N LEU A 169 -5.27 28.48 5.94
CA LEU A 169 -4.83 27.17 5.48
C LEU A 169 -4.47 27.13 3.98
N GLN A 170 -4.72 28.20 3.22
CA GLN A 170 -4.53 28.24 1.75
C GLN A 170 -3.06 28.06 1.35
N ASP A 171 -2.11 28.57 2.15
CA ASP A 171 -0.69 28.47 1.86
C ASP A 171 -0.01 27.29 2.58
N LYS A 172 -0.79 26.42 3.24
CA LYS A 172 -0.27 25.28 3.96
C LYS A 172 0.05 24.12 3.02
N ARG A 173 1.10 23.38 3.38
CA ARG A 173 1.52 22.14 2.73
C ARG A 173 1.35 20.98 3.72
N ILE A 174 0.81 19.88 3.28
CA ILE A 174 0.67 18.66 4.10
C ILE A 174 1.79 17.70 3.69
N ILE A 175 2.66 17.38 4.64
CA ILE A 175 3.76 16.43 4.43
C ILE A 175 3.48 15.19 5.28
N SER A 176 3.32 14.06 4.60
CA SER A 176 3.19 12.75 5.23
C SER A 176 4.57 12.21 5.60
N LEU A 177 4.83 11.99 6.87
CA LEU A 177 6.11 11.49 7.37
C LEU A 177 6.08 9.97 7.51
N ASN A 178 7.08 9.30 6.93
CA ASN A 178 7.28 7.87 7.11
C ASN A 178 8.19 7.60 8.32
N MET A 179 7.59 7.18 9.44
CA MET A 179 8.32 6.91 10.68
C MET A 179 9.29 5.72 10.55
N VAL A 180 8.94 4.68 9.81
CA VAL A 180 9.80 3.51 9.59
C VAL A 180 11.09 3.92 8.87
N SER A 181 10.98 4.76 7.85
CA SER A 181 12.14 5.27 7.11
C SER A 181 13.04 6.16 7.98
N MET A 182 12.47 6.90 8.94
CA MET A 182 13.24 7.72 9.89
C MET A 182 14.10 6.88 10.84
N VAL A 183 13.64 5.67 11.19
CA VAL A 183 14.34 4.73 12.07
C VAL A 183 15.39 3.93 11.30
N GLN A 184 15.17 3.65 10.02
CA GLN A 184 16.10 2.87 9.20
C GLN A 184 17.51 3.49 9.17
N GLY A 185 18.54 2.65 9.30
CA GLY A 185 19.94 3.06 9.29
C GLY A 185 20.41 3.75 10.56
N THR A 186 19.58 3.86 11.61
CA THR A 186 20.00 4.37 12.91
C THR A 186 20.46 3.20 13.80
N GLY A 187 21.70 2.76 13.62
CA GLY A 187 22.28 1.69 14.46
C GLY A 187 22.55 2.11 15.91
N ILE A 188 22.48 3.40 16.21
CA ILE A 188 22.75 3.99 17.52
C ILE A 188 21.58 4.90 17.90
N ARG A 189 21.05 4.71 19.10
CA ARG A 189 19.90 5.48 19.66
C ARG A 189 19.98 6.99 19.42
N GLY A 190 21.14 7.58 19.59
CA GLY A 190 21.34 9.04 19.42
C GLY A 190 21.16 9.58 18.00
N GLN A 191 21.26 8.74 16.97
CA GLN A 191 21.10 9.22 15.58
C GLN A 191 19.63 9.48 15.24
N PHE A 192 18.71 8.63 15.72
CA PHE A 192 17.28 8.87 15.56
C PHE A 192 16.83 10.12 16.33
N GLU A 193 17.30 10.27 17.57
CA GLU A 193 17.02 11.45 18.37
C GLU A 193 17.50 12.74 17.68
N GLN A 194 18.68 12.72 17.09
CA GLN A 194 19.23 13.86 16.32
C GLN A 194 18.37 14.16 15.08
N ARG A 195 17.97 13.14 14.30
CA ARG A 195 17.08 13.33 13.15
C ARG A 195 15.75 13.94 13.57
N MET A 196 15.17 13.45 14.67
CA MET A 196 13.90 13.97 15.18
C MET A 196 14.02 15.42 15.67
N GLN A 197 15.10 15.77 16.36
CA GLN A 197 15.36 17.15 16.77
C GLN A 197 15.59 18.08 15.58
N GLN A 198 16.25 17.59 14.54
CA GLN A 198 16.46 18.36 13.32
C GLN A 198 15.15 18.55 12.56
N LEU A 199 14.30 17.50 12.47
CA LEU A 199 12.94 17.58 11.89
C LEU A 199 12.11 18.65 12.61
N ILE A 200 12.12 18.66 13.95
CA ILE A 200 11.39 19.68 14.73
C ILE A 200 11.89 21.07 14.42
N LYS A 201 13.20 21.27 14.32
CA LYS A 201 13.78 22.58 13.96
C LYS A 201 13.36 23.02 12.54
N GLU A 202 13.29 22.09 11.59
CA GLU A 202 12.81 22.39 10.25
C GLU A 202 11.34 22.79 10.25
N LEU A 203 10.50 22.14 11.08
CA LEU A 203 9.09 22.47 11.25
C LEU A 203 8.90 23.83 11.95
N GLU A 204 9.71 24.13 12.97
CA GLU A 204 9.69 25.43 13.66
C GLU A 204 10.06 26.61 12.74
N GLN A 205 10.87 26.37 11.73
CA GLN A 205 11.27 27.39 10.74
C GLN A 205 10.29 27.57 9.59
N ASN A 206 9.37 26.63 9.41
CA ASN A 206 8.44 26.58 8.29
C ASN A 206 6.99 26.50 8.77
N ASP A 207 6.44 27.66 9.14
CA ASP A 207 5.05 27.74 9.64
C ASP A 207 3.99 27.29 8.65
N ASN A 208 4.33 27.10 7.37
CA ASN A 208 3.41 26.69 6.31
C ASN A 208 3.25 25.16 6.19
N ILE A 209 3.91 24.37 7.06
CA ILE A 209 3.86 22.92 7.01
C ILE A 209 2.89 22.39 8.06
N ILE A 210 2.03 21.45 7.62
CA ILE A 210 1.25 20.57 8.48
C ILE A 210 1.81 19.18 8.34
N LEU A 211 2.30 18.61 9.44
CA LEU A 211 2.83 17.26 9.44
C LEU A 211 1.69 16.24 9.53
N PHE A 212 1.69 15.23 8.68
CA PHE A 212 0.80 14.09 8.81
C PHE A 212 1.59 12.85 9.21
N ILE A 213 1.14 12.18 10.26
CA ILE A 213 1.73 10.91 10.74
C ILE A 213 0.62 9.86 10.78
N ASP A 214 0.73 8.89 9.89
CA ASP A 214 -0.08 7.68 9.99
C ASP A 214 0.45 6.80 11.11
N GLU A 215 -0.42 6.02 11.75
CA GLU A 215 -0.10 5.18 12.91
C GLU A 215 0.66 5.97 14.03
N ILE A 216 0.12 7.15 14.38
CA ILE A 216 0.75 8.07 15.36
C ILE A 216 1.06 7.39 16.71
N HIS A 217 0.41 6.28 17.02
CA HIS A 217 0.67 5.51 18.22
C HIS A 217 2.08 4.89 18.25
N GLU A 218 2.69 4.61 17.09
CA GLU A 218 4.08 4.15 17.02
C GLU A 218 5.04 5.18 17.62
N LEU A 219 4.71 6.45 17.46
CA LEU A 219 5.49 7.57 17.98
C LEU A 219 5.36 7.71 19.50
N VAL A 220 4.21 7.35 20.05
CA VAL A 220 3.88 7.50 21.49
C VAL A 220 4.17 6.20 22.27
N GLY A 221 4.06 5.05 21.61
CA GLY A 221 4.22 3.73 22.21
C GLY A 221 5.64 3.16 22.22
N ALA A 222 6.56 3.77 21.48
CA ALA A 222 7.93 3.26 21.31
C ALA A 222 8.79 3.27 22.61
N GLY A 223 8.26 3.77 23.74
CA GLY A 223 8.98 3.88 25.01
C GLY A 223 8.84 2.70 25.99
N ASN A 224 7.95 1.73 25.74
CA ASN A 224 7.63 0.70 26.71
C ASN A 224 8.37 -0.64 26.55
N ALA A 225 9.17 -0.83 25.49
CA ALA A 225 10.07 -1.96 25.38
C ALA A 225 11.46 -1.57 25.89
N GLU A 226 12.09 -2.41 26.69
CA GLU A 226 13.48 -2.23 27.15
C GLU A 226 14.40 -1.98 25.95
N GLY A 227 14.78 -0.70 25.73
CA GLY A 227 15.57 -0.25 24.57
C GLY A 227 14.80 0.48 23.46
N GLY A 228 13.48 0.67 23.56
CA GLY A 228 12.66 1.39 22.59
C GLY A 228 13.01 2.88 22.48
N MET A 229 13.07 3.39 21.25
CA MET A 229 13.31 4.81 20.95
C MET A 229 12.08 5.63 21.36
N ASP A 230 12.22 6.52 22.32
CA ASP A 230 11.11 7.35 22.84
C ASP A 230 10.96 8.64 22.01
N ALA A 231 10.48 8.49 20.77
CA ALA A 231 10.18 9.62 19.89
C ALA A 231 9.14 10.56 20.49
N GLY A 232 8.22 10.00 21.30
CA GLY A 232 7.18 10.78 21.99
C GLY A 232 7.77 11.84 22.90
N ASN A 233 8.81 11.53 23.68
CA ASN A 233 9.42 12.49 24.59
C ASN A 233 10.13 13.66 23.89
N ILE A 234 10.56 13.47 22.64
CA ILE A 234 11.19 14.53 21.85
C ILE A 234 10.14 15.47 21.25
N ILE A 235 9.01 14.91 20.78
CA ILE A 235 7.94 15.70 20.13
C ILE A 235 7.04 16.39 21.15
N LYS A 236 6.79 15.79 22.31
CA LYS A 236 5.91 16.34 23.35
C LYS A 236 6.18 17.80 23.73
N PRO A 237 7.43 18.25 23.97
CA PRO A 237 7.72 19.65 24.29
C PRO A 237 7.34 20.62 23.16
N ALA A 238 7.66 20.27 21.91
CA ALA A 238 7.38 21.10 20.75
C ALA A 238 5.84 21.19 20.47
N LEU A 239 5.13 20.07 20.56
CA LEU A 239 3.67 20.07 20.51
C LEU A 239 3.06 20.87 21.69
N ALA A 240 3.67 20.79 22.88
CA ALA A 240 3.20 21.53 24.04
C ALA A 240 3.35 23.05 23.88
N ARG A 241 4.38 23.53 23.20
CA ARG A 241 4.56 24.94 22.85
C ARG A 241 3.65 25.39 21.70
N GLY A 242 3.27 24.45 20.81
CA GLY A 242 2.50 24.73 19.61
C GLY A 242 3.39 25.20 18.45
N ASP A 243 4.64 24.75 18.40
CA ASP A 243 5.65 25.15 17.44
C ASP A 243 5.31 24.69 16.00
N PHE A 244 4.49 23.65 15.86
CA PHE A 244 4.00 23.16 14.58
C PHE A 244 2.62 22.51 14.71
N GLN A 245 1.97 22.26 13.58
CA GLN A 245 0.67 21.57 13.50
C GLN A 245 0.85 20.14 13.00
N LEU A 246 0.11 19.21 13.63
CA LEU A 246 0.17 17.78 13.35
C LEU A 246 -1.24 17.23 13.13
N ILE A 247 -1.38 16.40 12.09
CA ILE A 247 -2.52 15.51 11.89
C ILE A 247 -2.04 14.10 12.18
N GLY A 248 -2.68 13.39 13.09
CA GLY A 248 -2.40 11.99 13.36
C GLY A 248 -3.51 11.09 12.83
N ALA A 249 -3.17 9.83 12.51
CA ALA A 249 -4.16 8.78 12.28
C ALA A 249 -3.83 7.56 13.14
N THR A 250 -4.85 6.90 13.69
CA THR A 250 -4.65 5.70 14.53
C THR A 250 -5.97 4.92 14.69
N THR A 251 -5.90 3.75 15.33
CA THR A 251 -7.10 2.99 15.69
C THR A 251 -7.70 3.47 17.01
N ILE A 252 -8.98 3.12 17.24
CA ILE A 252 -9.68 3.46 18.50
C ILE A 252 -8.96 2.86 19.72
N LYS A 253 -8.44 1.64 19.57
CA LYS A 253 -7.73 0.91 20.63
C LYS A 253 -6.44 1.62 21.03
N GLU A 254 -5.65 2.02 20.04
CA GLU A 254 -4.35 2.66 20.25
C GLU A 254 -4.50 4.12 20.73
N TYR A 255 -5.55 4.83 20.30
CA TYR A 255 -5.82 6.19 20.76
C TYR A 255 -6.01 6.26 22.29
N ARG A 256 -6.59 5.23 22.91
CA ARG A 256 -6.73 5.17 24.37
C ARG A 256 -5.39 5.24 25.10
N ASN A 257 -4.30 4.79 24.49
CA ASN A 257 -2.95 4.90 25.05
C ASN A 257 -2.43 6.34 24.96
N ILE A 258 -2.77 7.06 23.87
CA ILE A 258 -2.45 8.48 23.70
C ILE A 258 -3.23 9.33 24.73
N GLU A 259 -4.49 9.01 25.00
CA GLU A 259 -5.32 9.72 25.99
C GLU A 259 -4.80 9.60 27.43
N LYS A 260 -4.12 8.49 27.77
CA LYS A 260 -3.51 8.33 29.09
C LYS A 260 -2.39 9.35 29.35
N ASP A 261 -1.75 9.85 28.30
CA ASP A 261 -0.75 10.90 28.40
C ASP A 261 -1.42 12.28 28.45
N SER A 262 -1.48 12.85 29.64
CA SER A 262 -2.17 14.12 29.90
C SER A 262 -1.58 15.31 29.11
N ALA A 263 -0.31 15.26 28.72
CA ALA A 263 0.35 16.31 27.94
C ALA A 263 -0.13 16.29 26.47
N LEU A 264 -0.25 15.09 25.91
CA LEU A 264 -0.75 14.88 24.54
C LEU A 264 -2.26 15.06 24.43
N ALA A 265 -3.03 14.54 25.40
CA ALA A 265 -4.49 14.65 25.43
C ALA A 265 -4.99 16.11 25.41
N ARG A 266 -4.20 17.05 25.97
CA ARG A 266 -4.52 18.48 25.94
C ARG A 266 -4.25 19.14 24.59
N ARG A 267 -3.53 18.50 23.68
CA ARG A 267 -3.11 19.05 22.38
C ARG A 267 -3.82 18.41 21.21
N PHE A 268 -4.25 17.18 21.39
CA PHE A 268 -4.97 16.44 20.35
C PHE A 268 -6.48 16.59 20.48
N GLN A 269 -7.15 16.57 19.32
CA GLN A 269 -8.60 16.53 19.24
C GLN A 269 -8.99 15.35 18.35
N PRO A 270 -9.71 14.35 18.90
CA PRO A 270 -10.15 13.21 18.10
C PRO A 270 -11.20 13.59 17.07
N VAL A 271 -11.09 12.97 15.90
CA VAL A 271 -12.06 12.96 14.82
C VAL A 271 -12.35 11.52 14.46
N GLU A 272 -13.55 11.05 14.75
CA GLU A 272 -13.95 9.67 14.46
C GLU A 272 -14.26 9.52 12.98
N VAL A 273 -13.56 8.58 12.32
CA VAL A 273 -13.76 8.15 10.95
C VAL A 273 -14.43 6.79 10.98
N LYS A 274 -15.74 6.78 10.73
CA LYS A 274 -16.57 5.56 10.74
C LYS A 274 -16.45 4.80 9.44
N GLU A 275 -16.71 3.48 9.53
CA GLU A 275 -16.92 2.67 8.34
C GLU A 275 -18.08 3.23 7.52
N PRO A 276 -17.91 3.46 6.21
CA PRO A 276 -18.98 3.94 5.35
C PRO A 276 -20.05 2.85 5.17
N THR A 277 -21.27 3.28 4.91
CA THR A 277 -22.37 2.36 4.55
C THR A 277 -22.11 1.73 3.18
N THR A 278 -22.82 0.65 2.87
CA THR A 278 -22.75 -0.01 1.56
C THR A 278 -23.09 0.98 0.43
N GLU A 279 -24.09 1.83 0.62
CA GLU A 279 -24.49 2.86 -0.37
C GLU A 279 -23.39 3.93 -0.58
N GLU A 280 -22.76 4.38 0.50
CA GLU A 280 -21.64 5.31 0.42
C GLU A 280 -20.43 4.66 -0.24
N THR A 281 -20.16 3.39 0.07
CA THR A 281 -19.06 2.64 -0.53
C THR A 281 -19.24 2.46 -2.05
N ILE A 282 -20.47 2.17 -2.51
CA ILE A 282 -20.75 2.11 -3.95
C ILE A 282 -20.40 3.44 -4.62
N LYS A 283 -20.76 4.57 -4.03
CA LYS A 283 -20.40 5.91 -4.57
C LYS A 283 -18.89 6.13 -4.59
N ILE A 284 -18.19 5.70 -3.55
CA ILE A 284 -16.73 5.77 -3.48
C ILE A 284 -16.12 4.96 -4.64
N LEU A 285 -16.53 3.71 -4.82
CA LEU A 285 -16.02 2.85 -5.88
C LEU A 285 -16.34 3.42 -7.28
N GLN A 286 -17.55 3.96 -7.47
CA GLN A 286 -17.93 4.63 -8.72
C GLN A 286 -17.02 5.83 -9.03
N GLY A 287 -16.63 6.59 -8.03
CA GLY A 287 -15.75 7.74 -8.21
C GLY A 287 -14.31 7.41 -8.53
N ILE A 288 -13.78 6.31 -7.97
CA ILE A 288 -12.42 5.84 -8.26
C ILE A 288 -12.37 4.91 -9.48
N ARG A 289 -13.50 4.41 -9.96
CA ARG A 289 -13.66 3.45 -11.06
C ARG A 289 -12.78 3.77 -12.25
N LYS A 290 -12.84 5.01 -12.75
CA LYS A 290 -12.12 5.41 -13.95
C LYS A 290 -10.61 5.21 -13.82
N ARG A 291 -10.02 5.49 -12.66
CA ARG A 291 -8.59 5.27 -12.43
C ARG A 291 -8.19 3.81 -12.50
N TYR A 292 -9.02 2.92 -11.91
CA TYR A 292 -8.79 1.48 -11.98
C TYR A 292 -9.03 0.92 -13.39
N GLU A 293 -10.02 1.47 -14.12
CA GLU A 293 -10.24 1.15 -15.53
C GLU A 293 -9.04 1.54 -16.40
N ASP A 294 -8.52 2.75 -16.21
CA ASP A 294 -7.35 3.26 -16.94
C ASP A 294 -6.08 2.48 -16.60
N TYR A 295 -5.90 2.08 -15.33
CA TYR A 295 -4.73 1.33 -14.87
C TYR A 295 -4.71 -0.11 -15.36
N HIS A 296 -5.85 -0.82 -15.26
CA HIS A 296 -5.96 -2.23 -15.63
C HIS A 296 -6.38 -2.44 -17.07
N HIS A 297 -6.76 -1.40 -17.80
CA HIS A 297 -7.30 -1.46 -19.18
C HIS A 297 -8.53 -2.37 -19.29
N VAL A 298 -9.44 -2.25 -18.33
CA VAL A 298 -10.69 -3.02 -18.22
C VAL A 298 -11.87 -2.09 -18.02
N HIS A 299 -13.09 -2.60 -18.11
CA HIS A 299 -14.31 -1.85 -17.83
C HIS A 299 -15.11 -2.55 -16.73
N TYR A 300 -15.40 -1.83 -15.63
CA TYR A 300 -16.22 -2.33 -14.54
C TYR A 300 -17.70 -2.00 -14.80
N THR A 301 -18.58 -3.01 -14.80
CA THR A 301 -20.02 -2.75 -14.86
C THR A 301 -20.55 -2.27 -13.51
N ASP A 302 -21.70 -1.58 -13.51
CA ASP A 302 -22.28 -1.09 -12.26
C ASP A 302 -22.68 -2.26 -11.35
N GLU A 303 -23.13 -3.39 -11.95
CA GLU A 303 -23.45 -4.63 -11.23
C GLU A 303 -22.18 -5.23 -10.58
N SER A 304 -21.02 -5.13 -11.22
CA SER A 304 -19.77 -5.63 -10.63
C SER A 304 -19.30 -4.79 -9.45
N ILE A 305 -19.50 -3.47 -9.49
CA ILE A 305 -19.20 -2.57 -8.37
C ILE A 305 -20.13 -2.89 -7.19
N GLN A 306 -21.42 -3.01 -7.44
CA GLN A 306 -22.37 -3.39 -6.41
C GLN A 306 -22.05 -4.77 -5.82
N ALA A 307 -21.74 -5.74 -6.67
CA ALA A 307 -21.34 -7.08 -6.23
C ALA A 307 -20.05 -7.03 -5.37
N ALA A 308 -19.05 -6.23 -5.74
CA ALA A 308 -17.83 -6.08 -4.94
C ALA A 308 -18.14 -5.59 -3.52
N VAL A 309 -19.03 -4.61 -3.37
CA VAL A 309 -19.43 -4.08 -2.05
C VAL A 309 -20.27 -5.11 -1.26
N ASP A 310 -21.29 -5.70 -1.87
CA ASP A 310 -22.20 -6.63 -1.21
C ASP A 310 -21.47 -7.91 -0.78
N LEU A 311 -20.62 -8.45 -1.65
CA LEU A 311 -19.86 -9.67 -1.37
C LEU A 311 -18.78 -9.43 -0.32
N SER A 312 -18.03 -8.34 -0.42
CA SER A 312 -17.03 -8.01 0.59
C SER A 312 -17.65 -7.76 1.96
N SER A 313 -18.80 -7.09 2.01
CA SER A 313 -19.52 -6.84 3.26
C SER A 313 -20.02 -8.12 3.91
N ARG A 314 -20.45 -9.10 3.09
CA ARG A 314 -21.04 -10.36 3.56
C ARG A 314 -20.01 -11.43 3.92
N TYR A 315 -18.96 -11.58 3.13
CA TYR A 315 -18.04 -12.71 3.20
C TYR A 315 -16.66 -12.38 3.75
N ILE A 316 -16.24 -11.07 3.73
CA ILE A 316 -14.96 -10.63 4.27
C ILE A 316 -15.21 -9.86 5.57
N GLN A 317 -14.92 -10.50 6.72
CA GLN A 317 -15.24 -9.94 8.04
C GLN A 317 -14.02 -9.41 8.79
N ASP A 318 -12.82 -9.74 8.36
CA ASP A 318 -11.55 -9.36 8.96
C ASP A 318 -11.08 -7.94 8.57
N ARG A 319 -11.77 -7.29 7.63
CA ARG A 319 -11.48 -5.94 7.13
C ARG A 319 -12.75 -5.10 7.06
N PHE A 320 -12.56 -3.77 6.95
CA PHE A 320 -13.64 -2.79 6.90
C PHE A 320 -13.81 -2.19 5.49
N LEU A 321 -15.01 -1.68 5.22
CA LEU A 321 -15.28 -0.88 4.03
C LEU A 321 -14.60 0.50 4.16
N PRO A 322 -14.15 1.13 3.06
CA PRO A 322 -14.23 0.67 1.67
C PRO A 322 -13.07 -0.24 1.24
N ASP A 323 -12.01 -0.40 2.04
CA ASP A 323 -10.76 -1.07 1.68
C ASP A 323 -10.96 -2.48 1.10
N LYS A 324 -11.76 -3.32 1.79
CA LYS A 324 -12.05 -4.68 1.32
C LYS A 324 -12.79 -4.73 -0.02
N ALA A 325 -13.60 -3.73 -0.35
CA ALA A 325 -14.29 -3.67 -1.64
C ALA A 325 -13.38 -3.13 -2.75
N ILE A 326 -12.50 -2.18 -2.43
CA ILE A 326 -11.45 -1.67 -3.32
C ILE A 326 -10.47 -2.80 -3.68
N ASP A 327 -10.07 -3.59 -2.71
CA ASP A 327 -9.17 -4.75 -2.89
C ASP A 327 -9.77 -5.78 -3.88
N LEU A 328 -11.09 -6.06 -3.78
CA LEU A 328 -11.77 -6.92 -4.74
C LEU A 328 -11.82 -6.33 -6.14
N LEU A 329 -12.03 -5.03 -6.25
CA LEU A 329 -12.06 -4.32 -7.52
C LEU A 329 -10.68 -4.36 -8.19
N ASP A 330 -9.62 -4.08 -7.44
CA ASP A 330 -8.25 -4.12 -7.91
C ASP A 330 -7.83 -5.52 -8.37
N GLU A 331 -8.14 -6.54 -7.57
CA GLU A 331 -7.86 -7.93 -7.91
C GLU A 331 -8.60 -8.39 -9.17
N ALA A 332 -9.87 -7.98 -9.34
CA ALA A 332 -10.63 -8.30 -10.53
C ALA A 332 -10.02 -7.67 -11.77
N GLY A 333 -9.59 -6.41 -11.69
CA GLY A 333 -8.87 -5.71 -12.75
C GLY A 333 -7.57 -6.40 -13.12
N SER A 334 -6.76 -6.71 -12.12
CA SER A 334 -5.48 -7.39 -12.30
C SER A 334 -5.63 -8.75 -12.99
N ARG A 335 -6.57 -9.60 -12.53
CA ARG A 335 -6.82 -10.91 -13.13
C ARG A 335 -7.28 -10.80 -14.57
N MET A 336 -8.13 -9.84 -14.87
CA MET A 336 -8.62 -9.63 -16.23
C MET A 336 -7.52 -9.11 -17.14
N ASN A 337 -6.68 -8.22 -16.66
CA ASN A 337 -5.52 -7.70 -17.38
C ASN A 337 -4.56 -8.83 -17.81
N LEU A 338 -4.32 -9.82 -16.94
CA LEU A 338 -3.48 -10.98 -17.28
C LEU A 338 -4.04 -11.84 -18.43
N THR A 339 -5.35 -11.76 -18.71
CA THR A 339 -5.98 -12.49 -19.82
C THR A 339 -5.90 -11.75 -21.14
N ILE A 340 -5.54 -10.45 -21.10
CA ILE A 340 -5.41 -9.61 -22.28
C ILE A 340 -3.94 -9.68 -22.72
N PRO A 341 -3.64 -10.01 -23.98
CA PRO A 341 -2.31 -9.80 -24.54
C PRO A 341 -2.14 -8.28 -24.76
N TYR A 342 -1.96 -7.53 -23.67
CA TYR A 342 -1.70 -6.09 -23.75
C TYR A 342 -0.30 -5.89 -24.31
N VAL A 343 -0.22 -5.28 -25.46
CA VAL A 343 1.04 -4.87 -26.07
C VAL A 343 1.01 -3.36 -26.18
N ASP A 344 1.82 -2.72 -25.35
CA ASP A 344 2.03 -1.28 -25.36
C ASP A 344 2.45 -0.82 -26.76
N SER A 345 1.63 0.00 -27.39
CA SER A 345 1.84 0.43 -28.77
C SER A 345 3.13 1.24 -28.98
N GLU A 346 3.60 1.95 -27.93
CA GLU A 346 4.88 2.66 -27.97
C GLU A 346 6.05 1.67 -27.91
N LYS A 347 5.99 0.69 -27.03
CA LYS A 347 7.01 -0.38 -26.95
C LYS A 347 7.04 -1.29 -28.17
N ILE A 348 5.88 -1.52 -28.83
CA ILE A 348 5.87 -2.22 -30.12
C ILE A 348 6.59 -1.40 -31.16
N LYS A 349 6.33 -0.09 -31.21
CA LYS A 349 6.96 0.80 -32.17
C LYS A 349 8.48 0.85 -31.98
N GLU A 350 8.95 1.01 -30.74
CA GLU A 350 10.38 0.95 -30.40
C GLU A 350 11.03 -0.38 -30.82
N ARG A 351 10.34 -1.51 -30.56
CA ARG A 351 10.82 -2.84 -30.96
C ARG A 351 10.78 -3.05 -32.46
N LEU A 352 9.81 -2.50 -33.16
CA LEU A 352 9.74 -2.48 -34.62
C LEU A 352 10.91 -1.73 -35.21
N ASP A 353 11.14 -0.48 -34.77
CA ASP A 353 12.23 0.36 -35.22
C ASP A 353 13.61 -0.27 -34.95
N ALA A 354 13.76 -0.90 -33.76
CA ALA A 354 14.97 -1.65 -33.41
C ALA A 354 15.16 -2.90 -34.30
N ALA A 355 14.10 -3.66 -34.54
CA ALA A 355 14.17 -4.86 -35.40
C ALA A 355 14.44 -4.50 -36.86
N GLU A 356 13.90 -3.39 -37.35
CA GLU A 356 14.20 -2.88 -38.71
C GLU A 356 15.67 -2.46 -38.85
N SER A 357 16.22 -1.77 -37.83
CA SER A 357 17.64 -1.40 -37.80
C SER A 357 18.54 -2.61 -37.84
N LEU A 358 18.27 -3.61 -36.99
CA LEU A 358 19.04 -4.86 -36.91
C LEU A 358 18.93 -5.68 -38.20
N LYS A 359 17.78 -5.67 -38.87
CA LYS A 359 17.61 -6.30 -40.20
C LYS A 359 18.48 -5.62 -41.25
N GLN A 360 18.54 -4.27 -41.29
CA GLN A 360 19.39 -3.54 -42.21
C GLN A 360 20.86 -3.80 -41.96
N ASP A 361 21.31 -3.88 -40.71
CA ASP A 361 22.68 -4.17 -40.40
C ASP A 361 23.08 -5.63 -40.73
N ALA A 362 22.16 -6.59 -40.55
CA ALA A 362 22.37 -7.97 -40.98
C ALA A 362 22.48 -8.08 -42.52
N LEU A 363 21.69 -7.30 -43.29
CA LEU A 363 21.78 -7.24 -44.73
C LEU A 363 23.09 -6.61 -45.22
N LYS A 364 23.62 -5.57 -44.54
CA LYS A 364 24.92 -4.95 -44.85
C LYS A 364 26.07 -5.91 -44.63
N ASN A 365 25.95 -6.82 -43.65
CA ASN A 365 26.95 -7.81 -43.31
C ASN A 365 26.77 -9.14 -44.08
N GLU A 366 25.87 -9.19 -45.06
CA GLU A 366 25.51 -10.37 -45.86
C GLU A 366 25.05 -11.60 -45.04
N ASP A 367 24.57 -11.36 -43.80
CA ASP A 367 24.05 -12.40 -42.91
C ASP A 367 22.54 -12.60 -43.14
N TYR A 368 22.23 -13.38 -44.16
CA TYR A 368 20.85 -13.60 -44.62
C TYR A 368 20.00 -14.40 -43.61
N GLU A 369 20.62 -15.22 -42.77
CA GLU A 369 19.89 -15.96 -41.74
C GLU A 369 19.35 -15.02 -40.64
N LYS A 370 20.18 -14.10 -40.19
CA LYS A 370 19.74 -13.09 -39.21
C LYS A 370 18.74 -12.12 -39.82
N ALA A 371 18.92 -11.72 -41.08
CA ALA A 371 17.98 -10.87 -41.77
C ALA A 371 16.60 -11.52 -41.90
N ALA A 372 16.52 -12.82 -42.17
CA ALA A 372 15.28 -13.58 -42.17
C ALA A 372 14.63 -13.67 -40.78
N TYR A 373 15.41 -13.90 -39.76
CA TYR A 373 14.93 -13.92 -38.34
C TYR A 373 14.30 -12.57 -37.95
N TYR A 374 14.98 -11.45 -38.25
CA TYR A 374 14.43 -10.12 -37.92
C TYR A 374 13.22 -9.78 -38.78
N ARG A 375 13.11 -10.23 -40.02
CA ARG A 375 11.90 -10.10 -40.83
C ARG A 375 10.72 -10.80 -40.17
N ASP A 376 10.90 -12.02 -39.69
CA ASP A 376 9.83 -12.78 -39.01
C ASP A 376 9.44 -12.13 -37.68
N GLN A 377 10.37 -11.49 -36.98
CA GLN A 377 10.07 -10.68 -35.79
C GLN A 377 9.27 -9.41 -36.15
N ILE A 378 9.62 -8.72 -37.20
CA ILE A 378 8.88 -7.53 -37.70
C ILE A 378 7.45 -7.93 -38.06
N GLU A 379 7.24 -9.00 -38.83
CA GLU A 379 5.90 -9.50 -39.18
C GLU A 379 5.07 -9.85 -37.93
N LYS A 380 5.72 -10.41 -36.90
CA LYS A 380 5.07 -10.69 -35.62
C LYS A 380 4.67 -9.42 -34.88
N TYR A 381 5.54 -8.40 -34.85
CA TYR A 381 5.23 -7.12 -34.20
C TYR A 381 4.19 -6.31 -34.99
N GLU A 382 4.18 -6.38 -36.32
CA GLU A 382 3.16 -5.79 -37.15
C GLU A 382 1.79 -6.43 -36.91
N LYS A 383 1.70 -7.75 -36.84
CA LYS A 383 0.47 -8.46 -36.46
C LYS A 383 -0.03 -8.08 -35.06
N LEU A 384 0.88 -7.84 -34.11
CA LEU A 384 0.54 -7.37 -32.77
C LEU A 384 0.09 -5.91 -32.77
N LYS A 385 0.66 -5.06 -33.64
CA LYS A 385 0.28 -3.66 -33.84
C LYS A 385 -1.10 -3.53 -34.48
N ASP A 386 -1.42 -4.41 -35.44
CA ASP A 386 -2.72 -4.44 -36.14
C ASP A 386 -3.84 -5.04 -35.28
N GLN A 387 -3.49 -5.77 -34.19
CA GLN A 387 -4.41 -6.10 -33.11
C GLN A 387 -4.66 -4.83 -32.27
N LYS A 388 -5.23 -3.78 -32.90
CA LYS A 388 -5.83 -2.68 -32.17
C LYS A 388 -6.87 -3.30 -31.24
N VAL A 389 -6.63 -3.15 -29.95
CA VAL A 389 -7.70 -3.33 -28.95
C VAL A 389 -8.70 -2.22 -29.30
N ASP A 390 -9.75 -2.55 -30.03
CA ASP A 390 -10.88 -1.65 -30.23
C ASP A 390 -11.34 -1.19 -28.83
N PRO A 391 -11.57 0.10 -28.61
CA PRO A 391 -12.12 0.58 -27.34
C PRO A 391 -13.40 -0.15 -26.94
N ASP A 392 -14.15 -0.69 -27.91
CA ASP A 392 -15.34 -1.53 -27.70
C ASP A 392 -15.02 -2.97 -27.26
N GLN A 393 -13.78 -3.43 -27.34
CA GLN A 393 -13.32 -4.76 -26.91
C GLN A 393 -12.64 -4.76 -25.54
N THR A 394 -12.69 -3.64 -24.81
CA THR A 394 -12.21 -3.61 -23.42
C THR A 394 -12.95 -4.70 -22.62
N PRO A 395 -12.25 -5.64 -22.00
CA PRO A 395 -12.91 -6.72 -21.27
C PRO A 395 -13.72 -6.15 -20.12
N LYS A 396 -14.97 -6.61 -20.06
CA LYS A 396 -15.93 -6.17 -19.05
C LYS A 396 -15.87 -7.08 -17.84
N ILE A 397 -15.63 -6.49 -16.70
CA ILE A 397 -15.71 -7.19 -15.41
C ILE A 397 -17.18 -7.21 -14.99
N THR A 398 -17.69 -8.43 -14.83
CA THR A 398 -19.07 -8.70 -14.46
C THR A 398 -19.16 -9.24 -13.04
N GLU A 399 -20.37 -9.27 -12.48
CA GLU A 399 -20.66 -9.89 -11.19
C GLU A 399 -20.11 -11.33 -11.06
N LYS A 400 -20.13 -12.13 -12.15
CA LYS A 400 -19.61 -13.50 -12.14
C LYS A 400 -18.12 -13.59 -11.81
N ILE A 401 -17.33 -12.61 -12.25
CA ILE A 401 -15.90 -12.54 -11.97
C ILE A 401 -15.69 -12.21 -10.49
N MET A 402 -16.47 -11.25 -9.95
CA MET A 402 -16.45 -10.91 -8.53
C MET A 402 -16.82 -12.12 -7.64
N ASN A 403 -17.87 -12.84 -8.00
CA ASN A 403 -18.27 -14.07 -7.31
C ASN A 403 -17.11 -15.07 -7.26
N LYS A 404 -16.45 -15.34 -8.41
CA LYS A 404 -15.34 -16.29 -8.49
C LYS A 404 -14.16 -15.89 -7.60
N ILE A 405 -13.83 -14.60 -7.56
CA ILE A 405 -12.73 -14.10 -6.71
C ILE A 405 -13.05 -14.30 -5.23
N VAL A 406 -14.29 -13.99 -4.82
CA VAL A 406 -14.70 -14.18 -3.43
C VAL A 406 -14.76 -15.67 -3.06
N GLU A 407 -15.21 -16.55 -3.97
CA GLU A 407 -15.15 -17.99 -3.78
C GLU A 407 -13.72 -18.49 -3.51
N GLU A 408 -12.77 -18.04 -4.31
CA GLU A 408 -11.35 -18.43 -4.14
C GLU A 408 -10.73 -17.88 -2.85
N LYS A 409 -11.10 -16.63 -2.45
CA LYS A 409 -10.60 -16.04 -1.19
C LYS A 409 -11.18 -16.67 0.07
N THR A 410 -12.45 -17.00 0.03
CA THR A 410 -13.19 -17.43 1.22
C THR A 410 -13.39 -18.95 1.28
N ASN A 411 -13.13 -19.66 0.19
CA ASN A 411 -13.50 -21.07 -0.03
C ASN A 411 -15.01 -21.32 0.16
N ILE A 412 -15.85 -20.30 -0.02
CA ILE A 412 -17.29 -20.38 0.06
C ILE A 412 -17.85 -20.25 -1.36
N PRO A 413 -18.55 -21.24 -1.93
CA PRO A 413 -19.15 -21.11 -3.25
C PRO A 413 -20.24 -20.05 -3.24
N VAL A 414 -20.11 -18.99 -4.04
CA VAL A 414 -21.02 -17.83 -4.06
C VAL A 414 -21.87 -17.77 -5.34
N GLY A 415 -21.35 -18.22 -6.48
CA GLY A 415 -21.93 -17.95 -7.79
C GLY A 415 -23.10 -18.82 -8.23
N ASP A 416 -23.12 -20.11 -7.86
CA ASP A 416 -24.16 -21.04 -8.27
C ASP A 416 -25.24 -21.29 -7.20
N LEU A 417 -25.10 -20.66 -6.04
CA LEU A 417 -25.92 -20.90 -4.87
C LEU A 417 -27.37 -20.39 -5.02
N GLN A 418 -27.66 -19.36 -5.79
CA GLN A 418 -29.02 -18.83 -5.84
C GLN A 418 -30.04 -19.84 -6.38
N LYS A 419 -29.70 -20.60 -7.42
CA LYS A 419 -30.61 -21.63 -7.97
C LYS A 419 -30.60 -22.92 -7.16
N GLN A 420 -29.42 -23.32 -6.67
CA GLN A 420 -29.29 -24.51 -5.82
C GLN A 420 -29.86 -24.25 -4.42
N GLU A 421 -29.61 -23.08 -3.83
CA GLU A 421 -30.17 -22.64 -2.55
C GLU A 421 -31.70 -22.57 -2.60
N GLU A 422 -32.30 -22.05 -3.69
CA GLU A 422 -33.78 -22.09 -3.83
C GLU A 422 -34.32 -23.52 -3.83
N THR A 423 -33.65 -24.43 -4.48
CA THR A 423 -34.06 -25.82 -4.55
C THR A 423 -33.83 -26.51 -3.20
N GLN A 424 -32.72 -26.30 -2.55
CA GLN A 424 -32.42 -26.79 -1.20
C GLN A 424 -33.39 -26.23 -0.16
N LEU A 425 -33.71 -24.95 -0.21
CA LEU A 425 -34.69 -24.33 0.69
C LEU A 425 -36.11 -24.82 0.46
N LYS A 426 -36.46 -25.16 -0.79
CA LYS A 426 -37.76 -25.81 -1.09
C LYS A 426 -37.84 -27.20 -0.48
N ASN A 427 -36.76 -27.97 -0.57
CA ASN A 427 -36.66 -29.33 -0.11
C ASN A 427 -36.27 -29.47 1.38
N LEU A 428 -35.79 -28.39 2.03
CA LEU A 428 -35.27 -28.39 3.39
C LEU A 428 -36.16 -29.15 4.40
N ALA A 429 -37.47 -29.01 4.32
CA ALA A 429 -38.37 -29.69 5.23
C ALA A 429 -38.42 -31.21 4.99
N THR A 430 -38.26 -31.65 3.75
CA THR A 430 -38.23 -33.07 3.37
C THR A 430 -36.92 -33.70 3.82
N ASP A 431 -35.80 -33.06 3.48
CA ASP A 431 -34.48 -33.54 3.81
C ASP A 431 -34.22 -33.61 5.32
N LEU A 432 -34.75 -32.63 6.09
CA LEU A 432 -34.72 -32.69 7.55
C LEU A 432 -35.63 -33.81 8.12
N LYS A 433 -36.78 -34.12 7.53
CA LYS A 433 -37.67 -35.20 7.98
C LYS A 433 -37.04 -36.58 7.75
N ASP A 434 -36.28 -36.74 6.69
CA ASP A 434 -35.59 -37.99 6.39
C ASP A 434 -34.49 -38.30 7.41
N ASN A 435 -33.85 -37.27 7.96
CA ASN A 435 -32.76 -37.41 8.94
C ASN A 435 -33.23 -37.32 10.41
N VAL A 436 -34.32 -36.59 10.69
CA VAL A 436 -34.86 -36.40 12.05
C VAL A 436 -36.28 -37.01 12.14
N ILE A 437 -36.29 -38.26 12.50
CA ILE A 437 -37.56 -39.07 12.57
C ILE A 437 -38.41 -38.68 13.77
N GLY A 438 -39.67 -38.49 13.58
CA GLY A 438 -40.67 -38.32 14.67
C GLY A 438 -40.89 -36.87 15.14
N GLN A 439 -40.17 -35.87 14.61
CA GLN A 439 -40.29 -34.46 15.00
C GLN A 439 -40.89 -33.57 13.89
N ASN A 440 -41.84 -34.05 13.13
CA ASN A 440 -42.38 -33.40 11.93
C ASN A 440 -42.84 -31.95 12.16
N LYS A 441 -43.53 -31.65 13.28
CA LYS A 441 -43.97 -30.27 13.59
C LYS A 441 -42.81 -29.31 13.83
N ALA A 442 -41.80 -29.76 14.56
CA ALA A 442 -40.61 -28.96 14.84
C ALA A 442 -39.81 -28.64 13.55
N VAL A 443 -39.59 -29.67 12.73
CA VAL A 443 -38.93 -29.58 11.43
C VAL A 443 -39.65 -28.59 10.51
N GLU A 444 -40.98 -28.73 10.37
CA GLU A 444 -41.76 -27.81 9.53
C GLU A 444 -41.74 -26.37 10.02
N THR A 445 -41.76 -26.16 11.34
CA THR A 445 -41.71 -24.81 11.93
C THR A 445 -40.38 -24.14 11.66
N VAL A 446 -39.26 -24.87 11.85
CA VAL A 446 -37.91 -24.39 11.57
C VAL A 446 -37.74 -24.11 10.07
N ALA A 447 -38.08 -25.05 9.20
CA ALA A 447 -37.95 -24.89 7.76
C ALA A 447 -38.79 -23.72 7.22
N ARG A 448 -40.00 -23.53 7.75
CA ARG A 448 -40.86 -22.40 7.39
C ARG A 448 -40.26 -21.06 7.83
N ALA A 449 -39.68 -20.98 9.02
CA ALA A 449 -39.07 -19.77 9.52
C ALA A 449 -37.82 -19.39 8.71
N ILE A 450 -36.98 -20.35 8.35
CA ILE A 450 -35.79 -20.12 7.52
C ILE A 450 -36.18 -19.66 6.12
N ARG A 451 -37.14 -20.35 5.48
CA ARG A 451 -37.65 -19.95 4.15
C ARG A 451 -38.21 -18.54 4.17
N ARG A 452 -39.01 -18.17 5.16
CA ARG A 452 -39.58 -16.82 5.27
C ARG A 452 -38.54 -15.76 5.41
N ASN A 453 -37.45 -16.04 6.11
CA ASN A 453 -36.34 -15.07 6.35
C ASN A 453 -35.47 -14.85 5.09
N ARG A 454 -35.17 -15.92 4.34
CA ARG A 454 -34.39 -15.86 3.10
C ARG A 454 -35.10 -15.17 1.93
N VAL A 455 -36.44 -15.11 1.92
CA VAL A 455 -37.24 -14.41 0.88
C VAL A 455 -37.18 -12.87 1.01
N GLY A 456 -36.36 -12.32 1.90
CA GLY A 456 -36.02 -10.87 1.87
C GLY A 456 -36.85 -9.97 2.78
N PHE A 457 -37.63 -10.51 3.73
CA PHE A 457 -38.40 -9.70 4.70
C PHE A 457 -37.58 -9.20 5.89
N ASN A 458 -36.28 -9.50 5.95
CA ASN A 458 -35.42 -9.06 7.06
C ASN A 458 -34.46 -7.92 6.67
N LYS A 459 -34.40 -6.91 7.55
CA LYS A 459 -33.39 -5.86 7.49
C LYS A 459 -32.01 -6.45 7.77
N SER A 460 -30.99 -6.00 7.03
CA SER A 460 -29.58 -6.38 7.24
C SER A 460 -29.16 -6.27 8.72
N GLY A 461 -28.41 -7.24 9.20
CA GLY A 461 -27.86 -7.27 10.57
C GLY A 461 -28.66 -8.10 11.59
N ARG A 462 -29.73 -8.77 11.18
CA ARG A 462 -30.46 -9.72 12.06
C ARG A 462 -30.13 -11.16 11.72
N PRO A 463 -30.04 -12.05 12.74
CA PRO A 463 -29.84 -13.48 12.49
C PRO A 463 -31.01 -14.09 11.68
N ILE A 464 -30.68 -15.09 10.89
CA ILE A 464 -31.66 -15.80 10.04
C ILE A 464 -32.84 -16.37 10.85
N GLY A 465 -32.58 -16.75 12.08
CA GLY A 465 -33.63 -17.20 13.01
C GLY A 465 -33.07 -17.47 14.40
N SER A 466 -33.87 -17.24 15.42
CA SER A 466 -33.58 -17.67 16.80
C SER A 466 -34.61 -18.69 17.19
N PHE A 467 -34.16 -19.90 17.54
CA PHE A 467 -35.03 -21.04 17.88
C PHE A 467 -34.75 -21.50 19.30
N LEU A 468 -35.80 -21.72 20.06
CA LEU A 468 -35.76 -22.35 21.35
C LEU A 468 -36.36 -23.74 21.28
N PHE A 469 -35.51 -24.77 21.41
CA PHE A 469 -35.97 -26.16 21.43
C PHE A 469 -36.21 -26.60 22.88
N VAL A 470 -37.47 -26.86 23.21
CA VAL A 470 -37.90 -27.29 24.54
C VAL A 470 -38.40 -28.72 24.49
N GLY A 471 -37.97 -29.55 25.43
CA GLY A 471 -38.41 -30.95 25.54
C GLY A 471 -37.48 -31.76 26.45
N PRO A 472 -37.89 -32.99 26.82
CA PRO A 472 -37.07 -33.87 27.66
C PRO A 472 -35.78 -34.30 26.96
N THR A 473 -34.86 -34.92 27.72
CA THR A 473 -33.60 -35.42 27.20
C THR A 473 -33.84 -36.56 26.20
N GLY A 474 -33.06 -36.63 25.12
CA GLY A 474 -33.14 -37.71 24.14
C GLY A 474 -34.15 -37.53 23.00
N VAL A 475 -34.97 -36.47 22.98
CA VAL A 475 -36.00 -36.26 21.93
C VAL A 475 -35.44 -35.68 20.60
N GLY A 476 -34.15 -35.54 20.46
CA GLY A 476 -33.52 -35.11 19.19
C GLY A 476 -33.30 -33.60 19.04
N LYS A 477 -33.29 -32.78 20.12
CA LYS A 477 -33.08 -31.33 20.04
C LYS A 477 -31.73 -30.94 19.39
N THR A 478 -30.66 -31.56 19.86
CA THR A 478 -29.31 -31.32 19.34
C THR A 478 -29.14 -31.90 17.94
N GLU A 479 -29.74 -33.05 17.68
CA GLU A 479 -29.71 -33.68 16.36
C GLU A 479 -30.38 -32.80 15.29
N LEU A 480 -31.55 -32.23 15.61
CA LEU A 480 -32.20 -31.28 14.72
C LEU A 480 -31.29 -30.07 14.38
N ALA A 481 -30.53 -29.53 15.37
CA ALA A 481 -29.60 -28.42 15.13
C ALA A 481 -28.43 -28.85 14.24
N LYS A 482 -27.86 -30.04 14.46
CA LYS A 482 -26.76 -30.57 13.64
C LYS A 482 -27.21 -30.82 12.19
N GLN A 483 -28.36 -31.49 12.01
CA GLN A 483 -28.88 -31.75 10.67
C GLN A 483 -29.27 -30.46 9.94
N LEU A 484 -29.72 -29.43 10.68
CA LEU A 484 -29.98 -28.13 10.13
C LEU A 484 -28.68 -27.45 9.63
N ALA A 485 -27.61 -27.51 10.42
CA ALA A 485 -26.28 -26.97 10.03
C ALA A 485 -25.77 -27.71 8.78
N LYS A 486 -25.88 -29.03 8.74
CA LYS A 486 -25.46 -29.85 7.60
C LYS A 486 -26.24 -29.49 6.32
N GLN A 487 -27.55 -29.29 6.42
CA GLN A 487 -28.38 -28.98 5.25
C GLN A 487 -28.22 -27.56 4.74
N ILE A 488 -27.90 -26.59 5.63
CA ILE A 488 -27.73 -25.18 5.22
C ILE A 488 -26.31 -24.89 4.80
N PHE A 489 -25.30 -25.44 5.51
CA PHE A 489 -23.88 -25.09 5.33
C PHE A 489 -23.06 -26.25 4.77
N GLY A 490 -23.64 -27.40 4.51
CA GLY A 490 -22.97 -28.57 3.92
C GLY A 490 -22.16 -29.42 4.90
N THR A 491 -21.81 -28.92 6.08
CA THR A 491 -21.03 -29.63 7.12
C THR A 491 -21.66 -29.49 8.50
N GLU A 492 -21.50 -30.52 9.36
CA GLU A 492 -21.89 -30.42 10.77
C GLU A 492 -20.95 -29.51 11.57
N ASP A 493 -19.70 -29.36 11.12
CA ASP A 493 -18.68 -28.55 11.78
C ASP A 493 -18.93 -27.04 11.65
N ALA A 494 -19.84 -26.63 10.78
CA ALA A 494 -20.29 -25.23 10.70
C ALA A 494 -21.12 -24.75 11.90
N MET A 495 -21.29 -25.60 12.92
CA MET A 495 -22.03 -25.31 14.16
C MET A 495 -21.07 -25.04 15.31
N ILE A 496 -21.15 -23.84 15.90
CA ILE A 496 -20.46 -23.54 17.17
C ILE A 496 -21.40 -23.97 18.32
N ARG A 497 -20.94 -24.89 19.16
CA ARG A 497 -21.68 -25.37 20.32
C ARG A 497 -21.04 -24.84 21.61
N PHE A 498 -21.87 -24.20 22.44
CA PHE A 498 -21.51 -23.83 23.81
C PHE A 498 -22.34 -24.68 24.78
N ASP A 499 -21.66 -25.45 25.62
CA ASP A 499 -22.30 -26.19 26.72
C ASP A 499 -22.25 -25.33 27.98
N MET A 500 -23.39 -24.74 28.35
CA MET A 500 -23.46 -23.82 29.49
C MET A 500 -23.19 -24.49 30.84
N SER A 501 -23.19 -25.81 30.91
CA SER A 501 -22.77 -26.51 32.13
C SER A 501 -21.27 -26.39 32.41
N GLU A 502 -20.47 -26.20 31.40
CA GLU A 502 -19.02 -25.96 31.54
C GLU A 502 -18.69 -24.54 32.07
N TYR A 503 -19.63 -23.60 31.96
CA TYR A 503 -19.46 -22.20 32.40
C TYR A 503 -20.14 -21.90 33.74
N MET A 504 -20.52 -22.90 34.50
CA MET A 504 -21.19 -22.72 35.83
C MET A 504 -20.23 -22.43 37.00
N GLU A 505 -18.92 -22.50 36.79
CA GLU A 505 -17.96 -22.15 37.85
C GLU A 505 -17.76 -20.64 37.94
N THR A 506 -18.07 -20.09 39.13
CA THR A 506 -18.06 -18.66 39.45
C THR A 506 -16.63 -18.06 39.55
N ILE A 507 -15.58 -18.78 39.17
CA ILE A 507 -14.17 -18.41 39.40
C ILE A 507 -13.54 -17.66 38.21
N LEU A 508 -14.23 -17.45 37.08
CA LEU A 508 -13.67 -16.83 35.89
C LEU A 508 -14.18 -15.39 35.62
N CYS A 509 -14.58 -14.67 36.68
CA CYS A 509 -14.81 -13.23 36.61
C CYS A 509 -13.70 -12.51 37.41
N ILE A 510 -12.45 -12.51 36.87
CA ILE A 510 -11.42 -11.56 37.26
C ILE A 510 -10.82 -10.98 35.96
#